data_734604c744bf6d0a4fe13b40dc80ad9c
#
_entry.id   734604c744bf6d0a4fe13b40dc80ad9c
#
_cell.length_a   1.000
_cell.length_b   1.000
_cell.length_c   1.000
_cell.angle_alpha   90.00
_cell.angle_beta   90.00
_cell.angle_gamma   90.00
#
_symmetry.space_group_name_H-M   'P 1'
#
loop_
_entity.id
_entity.type
_entity.pdbx_description
1 polymer ?
#
loop_
_entity_poly.entity_id
_entity_poly.type
_entity_poly.pdbx_seq_one_letter_code
_entity_poly.pdbx_strand_id
1 'polypeptide(L)'
;MKETIERKCITKGVKLTDQRKVIAKVMSDSNDHPNVDELYKRVKIVDPKISIATVYRTVKLFEESGILAKHDFKGGKARYEELSESHHDHLIDVKTGEIIEFVNEDIERLQKKVAEKYGYDLVDHKLELYGVKKKSK
;
A
#
# COMPACT_ATOMS: atom_id res chain seq x y z
N MET A 1 9.87 -12.92 -11.22
CA MET A 1 8.58 -13.20 -10.56
C MET A 1 8.43 -12.39 -9.29
N LYS A 2 7.26 -11.84 -9.08
CA LYS A 2 6.96 -11.08 -7.87
C LYS A 2 6.92 -12.04 -6.67
N GLU A 3 7.64 -11.71 -5.60
CA GLU A 3 7.64 -12.49 -4.39
C GLU A 3 6.30 -12.30 -3.66
N THR A 4 5.69 -13.40 -3.19
CA THR A 4 4.42 -13.34 -2.45
C THR A 4 4.65 -12.82 -1.03
N ILE A 5 3.58 -12.31 -0.40
CA ILE A 5 3.64 -11.87 1.00
C ILE A 5 4.02 -13.05 1.91
N GLU A 6 3.47 -14.23 1.64
CA GLU A 6 3.79 -15.43 2.40
C GLU A 6 5.29 -15.71 2.37
N ARG A 7 5.91 -15.63 1.20
CA ARG A 7 7.35 -15.85 1.06
C ARG A 7 8.16 -14.77 1.77
N LYS A 8 7.74 -13.52 1.71
CA LYS A 8 8.38 -12.43 2.43
C LYS A 8 8.33 -12.67 3.95
N CYS A 9 7.22 -13.22 4.46
CA CYS A 9 7.10 -13.56 5.87
C CYS A 9 8.16 -14.62 6.27
N ILE A 10 8.33 -15.65 5.45
CA ILE A 10 9.34 -16.68 5.69
C ILE A 10 10.73 -16.05 5.74
N THR A 11 11.06 -15.24 4.77
CA THR A 11 12.37 -14.56 4.68
C THR A 11 12.64 -13.67 5.88
N LYS A 12 11.61 -12.97 6.38
CA LYS A 12 11.75 -12.02 7.50
C LYS A 12 11.50 -12.65 8.86
N GLY A 13 11.29 -13.98 8.92
CA GLY A 13 11.09 -14.67 10.17
C GLY A 13 9.74 -14.42 10.84
N VAL A 14 8.74 -14.01 10.08
CA VAL A 14 7.40 -13.79 10.58
C VAL A 14 6.65 -15.12 10.59
N LYS A 15 6.16 -15.52 11.76
CA LYS A 15 5.42 -16.78 11.89
C LYS A 15 4.07 -16.69 11.16
N LEU A 16 3.81 -17.66 10.28
CA LEU A 16 2.56 -17.78 9.57
C LEU A 16 1.67 -18.83 10.22
N THR A 17 0.59 -18.37 10.86
CA THR A 17 -0.51 -19.24 11.29
C THR A 17 -1.42 -19.45 10.09
N ASP A 18 -2.35 -20.41 10.19
CA ASP A 18 -3.29 -20.68 9.10
C ASP A 18 -4.08 -19.44 8.73
N GLN A 19 -4.55 -18.67 9.72
CA GLN A 19 -5.30 -17.44 9.47
C GLN A 19 -4.44 -16.36 8.81
N ARG A 20 -3.18 -16.21 9.26
CA ARG A 20 -2.25 -15.26 8.63
C ARG A 20 -1.95 -15.62 7.18
N LYS A 21 -1.87 -16.92 6.86
CA LYS A 21 -1.69 -17.38 5.47
C LYS A 21 -2.84 -16.96 4.58
N VAL A 22 -4.08 -17.07 5.07
CA VAL A 22 -5.26 -16.64 4.31
C VAL A 22 -5.19 -15.12 4.07
N ILE A 23 -4.90 -14.35 5.10
CA ILE A 23 -4.80 -12.89 4.99
C ILE A 23 -3.68 -12.49 4.02
N ALA A 24 -2.52 -13.13 4.12
CA ALA A 24 -1.38 -12.89 3.23
C ALA A 24 -1.75 -13.16 1.78
N LYS A 25 -2.42 -14.28 1.51
CA LYS A 25 -2.84 -14.65 0.15
C LYS A 25 -3.83 -13.66 -0.42
N VAL A 26 -4.85 -13.29 0.35
CA VAL A 26 -5.86 -12.33 -0.10
C VAL A 26 -5.21 -10.98 -0.41
N MET A 27 -4.29 -10.54 0.44
CA MET A 27 -3.56 -9.29 0.20
C MET A 27 -2.67 -9.38 -1.05
N SER A 28 -1.96 -10.49 -1.24
CA SER A 28 -1.13 -10.70 -2.44
C SER A 28 -1.94 -10.69 -3.72
N ASP A 29 -3.17 -11.22 -3.68
CA ASP A 29 -4.06 -11.28 -4.84
C ASP A 29 -4.78 -9.94 -5.09
N SER A 30 -4.67 -8.99 -4.16
CA SER A 30 -5.30 -7.67 -4.30
C SER A 30 -4.43 -6.76 -5.16
N ASN A 31 -5.01 -6.21 -6.23
CA ASN A 31 -4.31 -5.34 -7.17
C ASN A 31 -4.54 -3.86 -6.88
N ASP A 32 -5.30 -3.56 -5.84
CA ASP A 32 -5.61 -2.22 -5.40
C ASP A 32 -4.96 -1.95 -4.04
N HIS A 33 -5.28 -0.81 -3.44
CA HIS A 33 -4.78 -0.44 -2.11
C HIS A 33 -5.94 -0.54 -1.10
N PRO A 34 -6.25 -1.76 -0.60
CA PRO A 34 -7.38 -1.92 0.31
C PRO A 34 -7.09 -1.30 1.68
N ASN A 35 -8.14 -0.75 2.31
CA ASN A 35 -8.08 -0.47 3.74
C ASN A 35 -8.40 -1.78 4.49
N VAL A 36 -8.30 -1.78 5.82
CA VAL A 36 -8.52 -3.00 6.59
C VAL A 36 -9.93 -3.53 6.46
N ASP A 37 -10.93 -2.66 6.40
CA ASP A 37 -12.33 -3.08 6.26
C ASP A 37 -12.58 -3.79 4.92
N GLU A 38 -12.01 -3.26 3.84
CA GLU A 38 -12.09 -3.87 2.52
C GLU A 38 -11.38 -5.23 2.50
N LEU A 39 -10.20 -5.28 3.10
CA LEU A 39 -9.43 -6.52 3.20
C LEU A 39 -10.20 -7.56 4.02
N TYR A 40 -10.79 -7.17 5.13
CA TYR A 40 -11.60 -8.05 5.96
C TYR A 40 -12.75 -8.67 5.17
N LYS A 41 -13.47 -7.88 4.37
CA LYS A 41 -14.57 -8.39 3.54
C LYS A 41 -14.09 -9.47 2.58
N ARG A 42 -12.92 -9.28 1.99
CA ARG A 42 -12.33 -10.26 1.06
C ARG A 42 -11.88 -11.52 1.78
N VAL A 43 -11.26 -11.36 2.96
CA VAL A 43 -10.80 -12.47 3.80
C VAL A 43 -11.99 -13.31 4.28
N LYS A 44 -13.07 -12.66 4.67
CA LYS A 44 -14.28 -13.32 5.17
C LYS A 44 -14.91 -14.26 4.13
N ILE A 45 -14.80 -13.91 2.86
CA ILE A 45 -15.29 -14.78 1.78
C ILE A 45 -14.51 -16.09 1.74
N VAL A 46 -13.21 -16.03 1.99
CA VAL A 46 -12.33 -17.21 1.98
C VAL A 46 -12.46 -18.03 3.25
N ASP A 47 -12.45 -17.37 4.41
CA ASP A 47 -12.57 -18.01 5.71
C ASP A 47 -13.43 -17.17 6.67
N PRO A 48 -14.72 -17.51 6.81
CA PRO A 48 -15.63 -16.76 7.67
C PRO A 48 -15.28 -16.76 9.16
N LYS A 49 -14.37 -17.64 9.59
CA LYS A 49 -13.95 -17.73 11.00
C LYS A 49 -12.98 -16.64 11.39
N ILE A 50 -12.34 -15.99 10.44
CA ILE A 50 -11.36 -14.94 10.72
C ILE A 50 -12.09 -13.66 11.13
N SER A 51 -11.77 -13.15 12.34
CA SER A 51 -12.37 -11.93 12.85
C SER A 51 -11.68 -10.68 12.28
N ILE A 52 -12.39 -9.55 12.31
CA ILE A 52 -11.81 -8.27 11.90
C ILE A 52 -10.60 -7.91 12.79
N ALA A 53 -10.67 -8.24 14.08
CA ALA A 53 -9.55 -7.99 15.00
C ALA A 53 -8.29 -8.74 14.58
N THR A 54 -8.45 -9.98 14.09
CA THR A 54 -7.31 -10.76 13.58
C THR A 54 -6.73 -10.13 12.33
N VAL A 55 -7.59 -9.62 11.43
CA VAL A 55 -7.11 -8.93 10.23
C VAL A 55 -6.32 -7.68 10.60
N TYR A 56 -6.83 -6.86 11.53
CA TYR A 56 -6.12 -5.67 12.02
C TYR A 56 -4.74 -6.01 12.59
N ARG A 57 -4.68 -6.99 13.47
CA ARG A 57 -3.41 -7.41 14.09
C ARG A 57 -2.42 -7.95 13.07
N THR A 58 -2.91 -8.72 12.09
CA THR A 58 -2.06 -9.29 11.05
C THR A 58 -1.50 -8.22 10.12
N VAL A 59 -2.34 -7.27 9.68
CA VAL A 59 -1.92 -6.16 8.85
C VAL A 59 -0.87 -5.31 9.58
N LYS A 60 -1.10 -5.02 10.86
CA LYS A 60 -0.13 -4.28 11.68
C LYS A 60 1.21 -5.03 11.79
N LEU A 61 1.15 -6.34 12.01
CA LEU A 61 2.35 -7.17 12.06
C LEU A 61 3.13 -7.10 10.74
N PHE A 62 2.44 -7.21 9.62
CA PHE A 62 3.08 -7.15 8.29
C PHE A 62 3.66 -5.76 8.02
N GLU A 63 3.00 -4.70 8.47
CA GLU A 63 3.51 -3.34 8.35
C GLU A 63 4.79 -3.17 9.18
N GLU A 64 4.76 -3.56 10.44
CA GLU A 64 5.91 -3.46 11.36
C GLU A 64 7.10 -4.31 10.90
N SER A 65 6.83 -5.39 10.19
CA SER A 65 7.86 -6.30 9.65
C SER A 65 8.40 -5.83 8.30
N GLY A 66 7.92 -4.71 7.77
CA GLY A 66 8.38 -4.18 6.50
C GLY A 66 7.86 -4.93 5.28
N ILE A 67 6.74 -5.63 5.41
CA ILE A 67 6.12 -6.39 4.31
C ILE A 67 5.05 -5.56 3.61
N LEU A 68 4.28 -4.78 4.37
CA LEU A 68 3.27 -3.87 3.84
C LEU A 68 3.66 -2.43 4.13
N ALA A 69 3.32 -1.54 3.21
CA ALA A 69 3.40 -0.10 3.39
C ALA A 69 2.02 0.44 3.74
N LYS A 70 1.96 1.32 4.73
CA LYS A 70 0.74 2.00 5.13
C LYS A 70 0.73 3.41 4.54
N HIS A 71 -0.36 3.76 3.91
CA HIS A 71 -0.55 5.10 3.34
C HIS A 71 -1.72 5.80 4.03
N ASP A 72 -1.43 6.89 4.72
CA ASP A 72 -2.43 7.74 5.34
C ASP A 72 -2.72 8.92 4.40
N PHE A 73 -3.79 8.81 3.64
CA PHE A 73 -4.20 9.86 2.71
C PHE A 73 -5.27 10.75 3.34
N LYS A 74 -5.29 12.02 2.94
CA LYS A 74 -6.29 12.97 3.42
C LYS A 74 -7.71 12.46 3.20
N GLY A 75 -8.54 12.57 4.24
CA GLY A 75 -9.98 12.33 4.15
C GLY A 75 -10.39 10.87 4.09
N GLY A 76 -9.49 9.94 4.39
CA GLY A 76 -9.81 8.53 4.29
C GLY A 76 -9.14 7.67 5.35
N LYS A 77 -9.54 6.40 5.39
CA LYS A 77 -8.90 5.39 6.21
C LYS A 77 -7.55 5.02 5.58
N ALA A 78 -6.61 4.59 6.41
CA ALA A 78 -5.31 4.12 5.94
C ALA A 78 -5.47 2.98 4.95
N ARG A 79 -4.67 3.02 3.88
CA ARG A 79 -4.64 1.99 2.84
C ARG A 79 -3.31 1.29 2.85
N TYR A 80 -3.30 0.06 2.37
CA TYR A 80 -2.13 -0.81 2.45
C TYR A 80 -1.77 -1.36 1.09
N GLU A 81 -0.48 -1.54 0.86
CA GLU A 81 0.04 -2.24 -0.32
C GLU A 81 1.30 -3.00 0.04
N GLU A 82 1.67 -3.98 -0.78
CA GLU A 82 2.95 -4.65 -0.61
C GLU A 82 4.08 -3.64 -0.77
N LEU A 83 5.06 -3.70 0.13
CA LEU A 83 6.23 -2.85 0.03
C LEU A 83 7.02 -3.25 -1.22
N SER A 84 7.22 -2.29 -2.12
CA SER A 84 7.93 -2.47 -3.37
C SER A 84 9.27 -1.75 -3.31
N GLU A 85 10.28 -2.29 -3.97
CA GLU A 85 11.57 -1.64 -4.09
C GLU A 85 11.51 -0.45 -5.06
N SER A 86 10.57 -0.46 -5.98
CA SER A 86 10.42 0.64 -6.94
C SER A 86 9.59 1.76 -6.35
N HIS A 87 10.14 2.98 -6.44
CA HIS A 87 9.43 4.17 -6.01
C HIS A 87 8.32 4.53 -6.99
N HIS A 88 7.15 4.89 -6.46
CA HIS A 88 6.07 5.44 -7.28
C HIS A 88 5.30 6.48 -6.46
N ASP A 89 4.65 7.39 -7.19
CA ASP A 89 3.82 8.43 -6.63
C ASP A 89 2.35 8.04 -6.74
N HIS A 90 1.47 8.76 -6.04
CA HIS A 90 0.06 8.39 -5.95
C HIS A 90 -0.84 9.55 -6.38
N LEU A 91 -1.86 9.22 -7.16
CA LEU A 91 -2.99 10.10 -7.46
C LEU A 91 -4.24 9.49 -6.84
N ILE A 92 -4.86 10.20 -5.92
CA ILE A 92 -5.99 9.70 -5.13
C ILE A 92 -7.28 10.37 -5.61
N ASP A 93 -8.29 9.55 -5.94
CA ASP A 93 -9.63 10.05 -6.22
C ASP A 93 -10.31 10.34 -4.88
N VAL A 94 -10.57 11.62 -4.58
CA VAL A 94 -11.13 12.02 -3.29
C VAL A 94 -12.58 11.57 -3.11
N LYS A 95 -13.29 11.24 -4.18
CA LYS A 95 -14.67 10.76 -4.11
C LYS A 95 -14.77 9.28 -3.87
N THR A 96 -13.94 8.50 -4.53
CA THR A 96 -14.01 7.03 -4.48
C THR A 96 -12.95 6.39 -3.61
N GLY A 97 -11.85 7.10 -3.33
CA GLY A 97 -10.68 6.55 -2.65
C GLY A 97 -9.79 5.71 -3.56
N GLU A 98 -10.12 5.62 -4.84
CA GLU A 98 -9.31 4.89 -5.81
C GLU A 98 -7.93 5.53 -5.95
N ILE A 99 -6.89 4.69 -6.07
CA ILE A 99 -5.51 5.15 -6.13
C ILE A 99 -4.88 4.73 -7.45
N ILE A 100 -4.26 5.70 -8.12
CA ILE A 100 -3.47 5.44 -9.33
C ILE A 100 -2.02 5.66 -8.97
N GLU A 101 -1.18 4.67 -9.25
CA GLU A 101 0.26 4.78 -9.07
C GLU A 101 0.87 5.26 -10.37
N PHE A 102 1.84 6.17 -10.28
CA PHE A 102 2.52 6.67 -11.46
C PHE A 102 3.97 7.01 -11.16
N VAL A 103 4.78 7.06 -12.20
CA VAL A 103 6.15 7.59 -12.16
C VAL A 103 6.25 8.60 -13.30
N ASN A 104 6.73 9.79 -12.99
CA ASN A 104 6.92 10.83 -14.00
C ASN A 104 8.35 11.37 -13.89
N GLU A 105 9.13 11.14 -14.92
CA GLU A 105 10.55 11.51 -14.92
C GLU A 105 10.77 13.02 -14.82
N ASP A 106 9.88 13.83 -15.36
CA ASP A 106 9.99 15.29 -15.28
C ASP A 106 9.81 15.77 -13.85
N ILE A 107 8.85 15.20 -13.13
CA ILE A 107 8.64 15.52 -11.71
C ILE A 107 9.87 15.12 -10.90
N GLU A 108 10.41 13.92 -11.16
CA GLU A 108 11.62 13.42 -10.48
C GLU A 108 12.80 14.38 -10.66
N ARG A 109 13.03 14.84 -11.90
CA ARG A 109 14.11 15.79 -12.19
C ARG A 109 13.91 17.14 -11.52
N LEU A 110 12.68 17.65 -11.52
CA LEU A 110 12.36 18.94 -10.90
C LEU A 110 12.58 18.91 -9.39
N GLN A 111 12.17 17.84 -8.73
CA GLN A 111 12.38 17.67 -7.29
C GLN A 111 13.87 17.67 -6.95
N LYS A 112 14.66 16.97 -7.74
CA LYS A 112 16.12 16.92 -7.56
C LYS A 112 16.75 18.30 -7.74
N LYS A 113 16.33 19.05 -8.76
CA LYS A 113 16.81 20.42 -9.00
C LYS A 113 16.45 21.35 -7.84
N VAL A 114 15.26 21.22 -7.29
CA VAL A 114 14.83 22.01 -6.14
C VAL A 114 15.75 21.75 -4.94
N ALA A 115 16.05 20.48 -4.66
CA ALA A 115 16.95 20.13 -3.55
C ALA A 115 18.36 20.71 -3.78
N GLU A 116 18.89 20.57 -4.98
CA GLU A 116 20.21 21.08 -5.35
C GLU A 116 20.29 22.61 -5.22
N LYS A 117 19.22 23.31 -5.60
CA LYS A 117 19.16 24.77 -5.48
C LYS A 117 19.38 25.23 -4.04
N TYR A 118 18.93 24.46 -3.08
CA TYR A 118 19.07 24.78 -1.66
C TYR A 118 20.26 24.09 -1.01
N GLY A 119 21.11 23.42 -1.79
CA GLY A 119 22.33 22.80 -1.29
C GLY A 119 22.15 21.44 -0.65
N TYR A 120 21.11 20.70 -1.09
CA TYR A 120 20.81 19.38 -0.56
C TYR A 120 20.89 18.29 -1.63
N ASP A 121 21.31 17.11 -1.21
CA ASP A 121 21.15 15.90 -2.02
C ASP A 121 19.82 15.27 -1.65
N LEU A 122 18.96 15.05 -2.64
CA LEU A 122 17.66 14.47 -2.40
C LEU A 122 17.78 12.99 -2.03
N VAL A 123 17.32 12.61 -0.85
CA VAL A 123 17.37 11.23 -0.35
C VAL A 123 16.08 10.49 -0.67
N ASP A 124 14.94 11.16 -0.50
CA ASP A 124 13.63 10.57 -0.70
C ASP A 124 12.58 11.66 -0.84
N HIS A 125 11.41 11.30 -1.34
CA HIS A 125 10.26 12.22 -1.40
C HIS A 125 8.97 11.45 -1.35
N LYS A 126 7.90 12.16 -1.02
CA LYS A 126 6.54 11.62 -1.05
C LYS A 126 5.68 12.61 -1.82
N LEU A 127 5.03 12.13 -2.87
CA LEU A 127 4.13 12.96 -3.68
C LEU A 127 2.76 12.32 -3.73
N GLU A 128 1.76 13.08 -3.30
CA GLU A 128 0.36 12.68 -3.35
C GLU A 128 -0.43 13.77 -4.06
N LEU A 129 -1.12 13.38 -5.14
CA LEU A 129 -2.04 14.27 -5.85
C LEU A 129 -3.46 13.86 -5.51
N TYR A 130 -4.31 14.83 -5.25
CA TYR A 130 -5.72 14.62 -4.89
C TYR A 130 -6.59 15.24 -5.96
N GLY A 131 -7.45 14.42 -6.57
CA GLY A 131 -8.26 14.91 -7.68
C GLY A 131 -9.65 14.31 -7.73
N VAL A 132 -10.43 14.82 -8.64
CA VAL A 132 -11.74 14.29 -8.99
C VAL A 132 -11.75 14.01 -10.49
N LYS A 133 -12.44 12.95 -10.90
CA LYS A 133 -12.53 12.62 -12.32
C LYS A 133 -13.17 13.78 -13.09
N LYS A 134 -12.59 14.07 -14.24
CA LYS A 134 -13.17 15.07 -15.14
C LYS A 134 -14.52 14.56 -15.62
N LYS A 135 -15.46 15.50 -15.77
CA LYS A 135 -16.76 15.14 -16.34
C LYS A 135 -16.57 14.74 -17.79
N SER A 136 -17.11 13.57 -18.16
CA SER A 136 -17.13 13.15 -19.54
C SER A 136 -18.10 14.04 -20.32
N LYS A 137 -17.71 14.35 -21.55
CA LYS A 137 -18.57 15.13 -22.45
C LYS A 137 -19.69 14.26 -23.01
#